data_03457fe01e90308c960a1dca312ac3aa
#
_entry.id   03457fe01e90308c960a1dca312ac3aa
#
_cell.length_a   1.000
_cell.length_b   1.000
_cell.length_c   1.000
_cell.angle_alpha   90.00
_cell.angle_beta   90.00
_cell.angle_gamma   90.00
#
_symmetry.space_group_name_H-M   'P 1'
#
loop_
_entity.id
_entity.type
_entity.pdbx_description
1 polymer ?
#
loop_
_entity_poly.entity_id
_entity_poly.type
_entity_poly.pdbx_seq_one_letter_code
_entity_poly.pdbx_strand_id
1 'polypeptide(L)'
;MPRPDRLWLVLFAGVLAVSVGGCKSHSKAKVGPSMAPVYSVRDPDSVRRQVRWQDLLALAARDMQVGNLDAAERKVREAQKLAPDAPDGLVLLAGIDERRGRIQQAGENFRRAAELAPQRGDILNNYGAWLCQQGQPAESLIWFDRALQAPGYATAAEAQANAGGCALDAGQFERAERDLRAALATLPGNPVALEAMAQLSFRRGQFLEARAFAERRIAAAPATRSVLQLASQIEARLGDRAASDRYLQRIRQEFPQEAGS
;
A
#
# COMPACT_ATOMS: atom_id res chain seq x y z
N MET A 1 36.47 42.72 -3.93
CA MET A 1 37.61 43.16 -3.11
C MET A 1 37.07 43.72 -1.83
N PRO A 2 37.65 43.45 -0.61
CA PRO A 2 38.75 42.52 -0.30
C PRO A 2 38.36 41.41 0.68
N ARG A 3 39.13 40.34 0.66
CA ARG A 3 39.52 39.47 1.81
C ARG A 3 40.56 40.24 2.68
N PRO A 4 41.14 39.77 3.81
CA PRO A 4 40.97 38.55 4.63
C PRO A 4 40.95 38.87 6.14
N ASP A 5 41.01 37.79 6.99
CA ASP A 5 42.07 37.56 8.02
C ASP A 5 41.63 36.32 8.87
N ARG A 6 42.34 35.43 8.84
CA ARG A 6 43.37 34.56 9.44
C ARG A 6 43.61 34.78 10.96
N LEU A 7 43.86 33.62 11.61
CA LEU A 7 44.54 33.33 12.88
C LEU A 7 43.59 33.34 14.09
N TRP A 8 43.62 32.35 15.01
CA TRP A 8 44.79 31.73 15.67
C TRP A 8 44.46 30.31 16.20
N LEU A 9 45.39 29.40 15.97
CA LEU A 9 45.57 28.13 16.67
C LEU A 9 46.15 28.42 18.08
N VAL A 10 45.57 27.82 19.13
CA VAL A 10 46.25 27.64 20.40
C VAL A 10 46.15 26.17 20.82
N LEU A 11 47.26 25.48 20.67
CA LEU A 11 47.57 24.18 21.26
C LEU A 11 47.79 24.37 22.75
N PHE A 12 47.03 23.64 23.60
CA PHE A 12 47.43 23.36 24.99
C PHE A 12 47.59 21.85 25.16
N ALA A 13 48.84 21.43 25.14
CA ALA A 13 49.25 20.11 25.58
C ALA A 13 49.36 20.15 27.11
N GLY A 14 48.42 19.54 27.79
CA GLY A 14 48.48 19.29 29.23
C GLY A 14 48.70 17.80 29.49
N VAL A 15 49.93 17.43 29.75
CA VAL A 15 50.32 16.08 30.24
C VAL A 15 49.90 15.98 31.70
N LEU A 16 48.88 15.14 31.98
CA LEU A 16 48.56 14.71 33.34
C LEU A 16 48.98 13.24 33.50
N ALA A 17 50.11 13.04 34.18
CA ALA A 17 50.56 11.74 34.66
C ALA A 17 49.65 11.31 35.81
N VAL A 18 48.82 10.30 35.63
CA VAL A 18 48.06 9.65 36.70
C VAL A 18 48.77 8.34 37.03
N SER A 19 49.32 8.28 38.20
CA SER A 19 49.94 7.12 38.83
C SER A 19 48.94 5.97 39.00
N VAL A 20 49.27 4.83 38.41
CA VAL A 20 48.51 3.58 38.56
C VAL A 20 48.89 2.95 39.91
N GLY A 21 48.08 3.23 40.93
CA GLY A 21 48.09 2.50 42.19
C GLY A 21 47.33 1.21 42.04
N GLY A 22 48.03 0.11 41.82
CA GLY A 22 47.42 -1.22 41.73
C GLY A 22 46.95 -1.71 43.10
N CYS A 23 45.65 -1.69 43.36
CA CYS A 23 45.06 -2.46 44.46
C CYS A 23 44.70 -3.87 43.93
N LYS A 24 45.54 -4.85 44.23
CA LYS A 24 45.19 -6.27 44.14
C LYS A 24 44.21 -6.60 45.27
N SER A 25 42.92 -6.55 45.00
CA SER A 25 41.90 -7.13 45.88
C SER A 25 41.46 -8.46 45.23
N HIS A 26 41.99 -9.56 45.74
CA HIS A 26 41.48 -10.90 45.46
C HIS A 26 40.35 -11.21 46.45
N SER A 27 39.19 -10.63 46.28
CA SER A 27 37.97 -11.15 46.88
C SER A 27 37.30 -12.11 45.88
N LYS A 28 37.50 -13.41 46.06
CA LYS A 28 36.67 -14.45 45.43
C LYS A 28 35.26 -14.31 46.01
N ALA A 29 34.45 -13.44 45.44
CA ALA A 29 33.02 -13.43 45.69
C ALA A 29 32.51 -14.79 45.25
N LYS A 30 32.11 -15.65 46.17
CA LYS A 30 31.30 -16.83 45.89
C LYS A 30 29.98 -16.27 45.36
N VAL A 31 29.77 -16.32 44.01
CA VAL A 31 28.48 -16.10 43.41
C VAL A 31 27.64 -17.29 43.83
N GLY A 32 26.83 -17.08 44.88
CA GLY A 32 25.77 -18.03 45.23
C GLY A 32 24.86 -18.22 44.03
N PRO A 33 24.12 -19.34 43.92
CA PRO A 33 23.19 -19.55 42.83
C PRO A 33 22.24 -18.36 42.79
N SER A 34 22.20 -17.68 41.64
CA SER A 34 21.29 -16.57 41.40
C SER A 34 19.87 -17.13 41.52
N MET A 35 19.19 -16.82 42.64
CA MET A 35 17.79 -17.09 42.82
C MET A 35 16.94 -16.06 42.04
N ALA A 36 17.30 -15.82 40.78
CA ALA A 36 16.38 -15.13 39.88
C ALA A 36 15.16 -16.07 39.70
N PRO A 37 13.97 -15.63 40.08
CA PRO A 37 12.79 -16.48 39.84
C PRO A 37 12.69 -16.73 38.37
N VAL A 38 12.70 -18.00 37.95
CA VAL A 38 12.42 -18.41 36.58
C VAL A 38 10.95 -18.17 36.37
N TYR A 39 10.58 -16.97 35.91
CA TYR A 39 9.22 -16.69 35.43
C TYR A 39 9.05 -17.37 34.10
N SER A 40 8.55 -18.58 34.10
CA SER A 40 7.97 -19.16 32.89
C SER A 40 6.57 -18.57 32.73
N VAL A 41 6.45 -17.44 32.09
CA VAL A 41 5.16 -16.92 31.64
C VAL A 41 4.74 -17.81 30.46
N ARG A 42 3.91 -18.80 30.74
CA ARG A 42 3.28 -19.60 29.70
C ARG A 42 2.06 -18.81 29.23
N ASP A 43 2.13 -18.25 28.02
CA ASP A 43 1.00 -17.57 27.40
C ASP A 43 -0.25 -18.48 27.42
N PRO A 44 -1.44 -17.93 27.75
CA PRO A 44 -2.70 -18.65 27.65
C PRO A 44 -2.88 -19.27 26.27
N ASP A 45 -3.57 -20.41 26.19
CA ASP A 45 -3.83 -21.10 24.90
C ASP A 45 -4.56 -20.21 23.88
N SER A 46 -5.40 -19.29 24.37
CA SER A 46 -6.08 -18.29 23.54
C SER A 46 -5.11 -17.33 22.88
N VAL A 47 -4.11 -16.84 23.62
CA VAL A 47 -3.06 -15.93 23.08
C VAL A 47 -2.22 -16.68 22.06
N ARG A 48 -1.78 -17.90 22.36
CA ARG A 48 -1.01 -18.70 21.41
C ARG A 48 -1.78 -18.99 20.11
N ARG A 49 -3.08 -19.27 20.20
CA ARG A 49 -3.94 -19.46 19.02
C ARG A 49 -4.07 -18.18 18.22
N GLN A 50 -4.26 -17.04 18.90
CA GLN A 50 -4.37 -15.74 18.25
C GLN A 50 -3.07 -15.37 17.50
N VAL A 51 -1.90 -15.52 18.14
CA VAL A 51 -0.60 -15.28 17.52
C VAL A 51 -0.41 -16.18 16.30
N ARG A 52 -0.67 -17.48 16.45
CA ARG A 52 -0.55 -18.43 15.34
C ARG A 52 -1.48 -18.08 14.17
N TRP A 53 -2.69 -17.65 14.44
CA TRP A 53 -3.64 -17.20 13.43
C TRP A 53 -3.09 -15.97 12.66
N GLN A 54 -2.57 -14.97 13.37
CA GLN A 54 -1.96 -13.78 12.77
C GLN A 54 -0.74 -14.14 11.91
N ASP A 55 0.14 -14.99 12.42
CA ASP A 55 1.33 -15.45 11.70
C ASP A 55 0.97 -16.17 10.40
N LEU A 56 -0.04 -17.04 10.44
CA LEU A 56 -0.49 -17.76 9.24
C LEU A 56 -1.02 -16.81 8.17
N LEU A 57 -1.80 -15.78 8.55
CA LEU A 57 -2.30 -14.77 7.60
C LEU A 57 -1.17 -13.91 7.05
N ALA A 58 -0.23 -13.48 7.89
CA ALA A 58 0.94 -12.71 7.44
C ALA A 58 1.80 -13.49 6.46
N LEU A 59 2.08 -14.78 6.75
CA LEU A 59 2.82 -15.67 5.86
C LEU A 59 2.05 -15.95 4.55
N ALA A 60 0.73 -16.10 4.62
CA ALA A 60 -0.09 -16.25 3.42
C ALA A 60 -0.05 -15.00 2.53
N ALA A 61 -0.14 -13.81 3.11
CA ALA A 61 -0.02 -12.56 2.38
C ALA A 61 1.35 -12.44 1.68
N ARG A 62 2.42 -12.83 2.38
CA ARG A 62 3.77 -12.86 1.78
C ARG A 62 3.87 -13.84 0.61
N ASP A 63 3.32 -15.07 0.77
CA ASP A 63 3.31 -16.06 -0.31
C ASP A 63 2.52 -15.55 -1.53
N MET A 64 1.41 -14.84 -1.31
CA MET A 64 0.66 -14.17 -2.38
C MET A 64 1.53 -13.14 -3.12
N GLN A 65 2.32 -12.33 -2.40
CA GLN A 65 3.18 -11.32 -3.02
C GLN A 65 4.21 -11.93 -3.98
N VAL A 66 4.75 -13.10 -3.62
CA VAL A 66 5.73 -13.81 -4.48
C VAL A 66 5.08 -14.79 -5.47
N GLY A 67 3.74 -14.79 -5.57
CA GLY A 67 3.00 -15.62 -6.52
C GLY A 67 2.82 -17.08 -6.10
N ASN A 68 3.20 -17.45 -4.87
CA ASN A 68 3.05 -18.83 -4.36
C ASN A 68 1.63 -19.06 -3.82
N LEU A 69 0.65 -19.07 -4.72
CA LEU A 69 -0.77 -19.09 -4.37
C LEU A 69 -1.19 -20.39 -3.64
N ASP A 70 -0.55 -21.53 -3.91
CA ASP A 70 -0.88 -22.79 -3.25
C ASP A 70 -0.43 -22.80 -1.79
N ALA A 71 0.75 -22.25 -1.50
CA ALA A 71 1.22 -22.11 -0.13
C ALA A 71 0.38 -21.09 0.64
N ALA A 72 0.01 -19.98 0.00
CA ALA A 72 -0.87 -18.98 0.58
C ALA A 72 -2.22 -19.59 0.96
N GLU A 73 -2.88 -20.30 0.04
CA GLU A 73 -4.18 -20.92 0.30
C GLU A 73 -4.12 -21.93 1.45
N ARG A 74 -3.11 -22.79 1.50
CA ARG A 74 -2.96 -23.74 2.62
C ARG A 74 -2.87 -23.03 3.96
N LYS A 75 -2.09 -21.94 4.06
CA LYS A 75 -1.94 -21.16 5.29
C LYS A 75 -3.24 -20.47 5.69
N VAL A 76 -3.96 -19.87 4.73
CA VAL A 76 -5.27 -19.27 5.03
C VAL A 76 -6.26 -20.31 5.54
N ARG A 77 -6.33 -21.49 4.91
CA ARG A 77 -7.20 -22.58 5.38
C ARG A 77 -6.81 -23.09 6.76
N GLU A 78 -5.52 -23.11 7.10
CA GLU A 78 -5.05 -23.42 8.46
C GLU A 78 -5.48 -22.33 9.47
N ALA A 79 -5.34 -21.06 9.08
CA ALA A 79 -5.80 -19.92 9.89
C ALA A 79 -7.32 -19.98 10.14
N GLN A 80 -8.12 -20.34 9.14
CA GLN A 80 -9.57 -20.49 9.27
C GLN A 80 -9.99 -21.58 10.27
N LYS A 81 -9.17 -22.64 10.46
CA LYS A 81 -9.45 -23.64 11.50
C LYS A 81 -9.29 -23.06 12.91
N LEU A 82 -8.44 -22.03 13.08
CA LEU A 82 -8.23 -21.36 14.37
C LEU A 82 -9.27 -20.28 14.64
N ALA A 83 -9.77 -19.62 13.59
CA ALA A 83 -10.78 -18.55 13.66
C ALA A 83 -11.71 -18.62 12.42
N PRO A 84 -12.75 -19.49 12.44
CA PRO A 84 -13.60 -19.74 11.26
C PRO A 84 -14.37 -18.52 10.76
N ASP A 85 -14.78 -17.65 11.67
CA ASP A 85 -15.59 -16.45 11.36
C ASP A 85 -14.75 -15.18 11.17
N ALA A 86 -13.42 -15.30 11.17
CA ALA A 86 -12.55 -14.15 10.96
C ALA A 86 -12.57 -13.71 9.47
N PRO A 87 -12.96 -12.48 9.18
CA PRO A 87 -13.14 -12.01 7.81
C PRO A 87 -11.82 -11.87 7.04
N ASP A 88 -10.69 -11.68 7.74
CA ASP A 88 -9.37 -11.48 7.12
C ASP A 88 -8.92 -12.67 6.26
N GLY A 89 -9.24 -13.89 6.70
CA GLY A 89 -8.98 -15.12 5.93
C GLY A 89 -9.79 -15.17 4.63
N LEU A 90 -11.03 -14.68 4.64
CA LEU A 90 -11.87 -14.60 3.45
C LEU A 90 -11.35 -13.57 2.45
N VAL A 91 -10.86 -12.42 2.92
CA VAL A 91 -10.22 -11.40 2.05
C VAL A 91 -9.00 -11.98 1.34
N LEU A 92 -8.14 -12.71 2.05
CA LEU A 92 -6.98 -13.36 1.44
C LEU A 92 -7.38 -14.45 0.44
N LEU A 93 -8.39 -15.28 0.77
CA LEU A 93 -8.92 -16.27 -0.19
C LEU A 93 -9.47 -15.58 -1.44
N ALA A 94 -10.22 -14.50 -1.28
CA ALA A 94 -10.74 -13.73 -2.41
C ALA A 94 -9.61 -13.25 -3.33
N GLY A 95 -8.54 -12.68 -2.78
CA GLY A 95 -7.39 -12.26 -3.57
C GLY A 95 -6.62 -13.41 -4.23
N ILE A 96 -6.59 -14.61 -3.61
CA ILE A 96 -6.03 -15.82 -4.23
C ILE A 96 -6.93 -16.27 -5.40
N ASP A 97 -8.25 -16.26 -5.19
CA ASP A 97 -9.24 -16.66 -6.19
C ASP A 97 -9.21 -15.76 -7.42
N GLU A 98 -9.11 -14.43 -7.23
CA GLU A 98 -8.90 -13.48 -8.32
C GLU A 98 -7.68 -13.82 -9.17
N ARG A 99 -6.52 -14.01 -8.52
CA ARG A 99 -5.27 -14.34 -9.22
C ARG A 99 -5.31 -15.66 -9.99
N ARG A 100 -6.21 -16.57 -9.60
CA ARG A 100 -6.48 -17.85 -10.28
C ARG A 100 -7.60 -17.78 -11.30
N GLY A 101 -8.22 -16.61 -11.50
CA GLY A 101 -9.38 -16.44 -12.38
C GLY A 101 -10.67 -17.05 -11.85
N ARG A 102 -10.75 -17.41 -10.57
CA ARG A 102 -11.96 -17.92 -9.90
C ARG A 102 -12.86 -16.77 -9.44
N ILE A 103 -13.34 -16.00 -10.39
CA ILE A 103 -13.98 -14.68 -10.14
C ILE A 103 -15.23 -14.80 -9.25
N GLN A 104 -16.08 -15.81 -9.44
CA GLN A 104 -17.28 -15.99 -8.61
C GLN A 104 -16.93 -16.26 -7.15
N GLN A 105 -15.95 -17.14 -6.90
CA GLN A 105 -15.50 -17.47 -5.55
C GLN A 105 -14.85 -16.25 -4.87
N ALA A 106 -14.08 -15.46 -5.62
CA ALA A 106 -13.53 -14.21 -5.12
C ALA A 106 -14.64 -13.27 -4.64
N GLY A 107 -15.67 -13.06 -5.46
CA GLY A 107 -16.81 -12.21 -5.10
C GLY A 107 -17.58 -12.70 -3.87
N GLU A 108 -17.84 -14.00 -3.79
CA GLU A 108 -18.51 -14.62 -2.63
C GLU A 108 -17.69 -14.40 -1.34
N ASN A 109 -16.37 -14.61 -1.42
CA ASN A 109 -15.48 -14.42 -0.29
C ASN A 109 -15.39 -12.95 0.14
N PHE A 110 -15.27 -12.00 -0.79
CA PHE A 110 -15.29 -10.56 -0.47
C PHE A 110 -16.62 -10.14 0.16
N ARG A 111 -17.75 -10.53 -0.44
CA ARG A 111 -19.08 -10.21 0.07
C ARG A 111 -19.25 -10.73 1.50
N ARG A 112 -18.93 -12.02 1.74
CA ARG A 112 -19.04 -12.63 3.05
C ARG A 112 -18.14 -11.93 4.08
N ALA A 113 -16.91 -11.55 3.71
CA ALA A 113 -16.04 -10.78 4.59
C ALA A 113 -16.66 -9.43 4.97
N ALA A 114 -17.25 -8.72 4.02
CA ALA A 114 -17.91 -7.44 4.24
C ALA A 114 -19.17 -7.56 5.12
N GLU A 115 -19.92 -8.65 4.99
CA GLU A 115 -21.09 -8.97 5.83
C GLU A 115 -20.68 -9.29 7.28
N LEU A 116 -19.58 -10.03 7.48
CA LEU A 116 -19.05 -10.37 8.81
C LEU A 116 -18.41 -9.18 9.53
N ALA A 117 -17.91 -8.20 8.78
CA ALA A 117 -17.20 -7.06 9.35
C ALA A 117 -17.72 -5.71 8.81
N PRO A 118 -18.99 -5.35 9.07
CA PRO A 118 -19.64 -4.17 8.50
C PRO A 118 -19.07 -2.83 9.00
N GLN A 119 -18.19 -2.87 10.00
CA GLN A 119 -17.49 -1.70 10.56
C GLN A 119 -15.99 -1.64 10.13
N ARG A 120 -15.53 -2.58 9.33
CA ARG A 120 -14.14 -2.65 8.84
C ARG A 120 -14.02 -1.96 7.47
N GLY A 121 -13.63 -0.68 7.48
CA GLY A 121 -13.50 0.13 6.27
C GLY A 121 -12.56 -0.48 5.21
N ASP A 122 -11.47 -1.11 5.63
CA ASP A 122 -10.54 -1.82 4.76
C ASP A 122 -11.19 -2.99 4.01
N ILE A 123 -12.02 -3.78 4.68
CA ILE A 123 -12.74 -4.92 4.08
C ILE A 123 -13.84 -4.43 3.13
N LEU A 124 -14.60 -3.42 3.54
CA LEU A 124 -15.62 -2.81 2.70
C LEU A 124 -15.03 -2.18 1.43
N ASN A 125 -13.87 -1.49 1.57
CA ASN A 125 -13.12 -0.95 0.43
C ASN A 125 -12.65 -2.06 -0.53
N ASN A 126 -12.15 -3.18 -0.02
CA ASN A 126 -11.72 -4.30 -0.86
C ASN A 126 -12.88 -4.88 -1.69
N TYR A 127 -14.05 -5.05 -1.09
CA TYR A 127 -15.22 -5.51 -1.82
C TYR A 127 -15.70 -4.48 -2.85
N GLY A 128 -15.73 -3.19 -2.48
CA GLY A 128 -16.02 -2.10 -3.42
C GLY A 128 -15.07 -2.08 -4.61
N ALA A 129 -13.76 -2.21 -4.36
CA ALA A 129 -12.75 -2.25 -5.42
C ALA A 129 -12.96 -3.45 -6.36
N TRP A 130 -13.25 -4.62 -5.80
CA TRP A 130 -13.55 -5.81 -6.60
C TRP A 130 -14.80 -5.60 -7.48
N LEU A 131 -15.91 -5.09 -6.94
CA LEU A 131 -17.13 -4.78 -7.71
C LEU A 131 -16.84 -3.82 -8.88
N CYS A 132 -16.04 -2.79 -8.63
CA CYS A 132 -15.63 -1.85 -9.65
C CYS A 132 -14.88 -2.53 -10.81
N GLN A 133 -13.91 -3.39 -10.49
CA GLN A 133 -13.14 -4.16 -11.47
C GLN A 133 -14.02 -5.15 -12.25
N GLN A 134 -15.12 -5.64 -11.66
CA GLN A 134 -16.09 -6.49 -12.34
C GLN A 134 -17.12 -5.70 -13.19
N GLY A 135 -16.91 -4.40 -13.40
CA GLY A 135 -17.79 -3.57 -14.19
C GLY A 135 -19.11 -3.20 -13.49
N GLN A 136 -19.13 -3.23 -12.16
CA GLN A 136 -20.27 -2.84 -11.32
C GLN A 136 -19.97 -1.53 -10.53
N PRO A 137 -19.59 -0.43 -11.22
CA PRO A 137 -19.11 0.76 -10.53
C PRO A 137 -20.19 1.44 -9.68
N ALA A 138 -21.46 1.38 -10.08
CA ALA A 138 -22.55 1.98 -9.31
C ALA A 138 -22.76 1.28 -7.97
N GLU A 139 -22.67 -0.05 -7.93
CA GLU A 139 -22.78 -0.84 -6.70
C GLU A 139 -21.53 -0.65 -5.83
N SER A 140 -20.34 -0.62 -6.43
CA SER A 140 -19.08 -0.43 -5.71
C SER A 140 -19.07 0.88 -4.90
N LEU A 141 -19.68 1.95 -5.41
CA LEU A 141 -19.75 3.25 -4.75
C LEU A 141 -20.51 3.19 -3.42
N ILE A 142 -21.49 2.31 -3.28
CA ILE A 142 -22.23 2.10 -2.02
C ILE A 142 -21.28 1.53 -0.95
N TRP A 143 -20.39 0.62 -1.34
CA TRP A 143 -19.45 -0.02 -0.42
C TRP A 143 -18.31 0.92 -0.04
N PHE A 144 -17.85 1.75 -0.96
CA PHE A 144 -16.89 2.81 -0.62
C PHE A 144 -17.49 3.85 0.34
N ASP A 145 -18.75 4.26 0.16
CA ASP A 145 -19.42 5.17 1.08
C ASP A 145 -19.50 4.56 2.49
N ARG A 146 -19.83 3.28 2.59
CA ARG A 146 -19.82 2.57 3.88
C ARG A 146 -18.41 2.47 4.46
N ALA A 147 -17.40 2.19 3.65
CA ALA A 147 -16.01 2.14 4.09
C ALA A 147 -15.55 3.49 4.68
N LEU A 148 -15.89 4.60 4.03
CA LEU A 148 -15.53 5.94 4.47
C LEU A 148 -16.26 6.36 5.74
N GLN A 149 -17.42 5.75 6.06
CA GLN A 149 -18.15 5.98 7.30
C GLN A 149 -17.70 5.07 8.46
N ALA A 150 -16.82 4.07 8.17
CA ALA A 150 -16.36 3.15 9.19
C ALA A 150 -15.48 3.88 10.24
N PRO A 151 -15.72 3.63 11.55
CA PRO A 151 -14.98 4.34 12.60
C PRO A 151 -13.51 3.94 12.59
N GLY A 152 -12.62 4.95 12.67
CA GLY A 152 -11.18 4.73 12.77
C GLY A 152 -10.52 4.15 11.50
N TYR A 153 -11.14 4.26 10.35
CA TYR A 153 -10.57 3.78 9.10
C TYR A 153 -9.33 4.58 8.68
N ALA A 154 -8.16 3.98 8.88
CA ALA A 154 -6.87 4.68 8.74
C ALA A 154 -6.51 5.01 7.28
N THR A 155 -6.97 4.21 6.30
CA THR A 155 -6.64 4.39 4.88
C THR A 155 -7.81 4.97 4.06
N ALA A 156 -8.56 5.90 4.65
CA ALA A 156 -9.70 6.55 4.00
C ALA A 156 -9.33 7.25 2.68
N ALA A 157 -8.13 7.83 2.59
CA ALA A 157 -7.66 8.46 1.35
C ALA A 157 -7.50 7.45 0.19
N GLU A 158 -7.12 6.21 0.46
CA GLU A 158 -7.05 5.14 -0.54
C GLU A 158 -8.46 4.75 -1.02
N ALA A 159 -9.43 4.63 -0.09
CA ALA A 159 -10.82 4.38 -0.45
C ALA A 159 -11.43 5.54 -1.25
N GLN A 160 -11.09 6.80 -0.93
CA GLN A 160 -11.49 7.96 -1.73
C GLN A 160 -10.91 7.91 -3.15
N ALA A 161 -9.63 7.50 -3.30
CA ALA A 161 -9.02 7.34 -4.61
C ALA A 161 -9.73 6.25 -5.44
N ASN A 162 -10.04 5.10 -4.83
CA ASN A 162 -10.78 4.02 -5.45
C ASN A 162 -12.21 4.45 -5.83
N ALA A 163 -12.93 5.08 -4.89
CA ALA A 163 -14.28 5.61 -5.13
C ALA A 163 -14.29 6.61 -6.28
N GLY A 164 -13.32 7.52 -6.32
CA GLY A 164 -13.19 8.51 -7.38
C GLY A 164 -12.91 7.88 -8.75
N GLY A 165 -12.05 6.87 -8.83
CA GLY A 165 -11.82 6.10 -10.04
C GLY A 165 -13.10 5.40 -10.53
N CYS A 166 -13.80 4.72 -9.63
CA CYS A 166 -15.06 4.05 -9.95
C CYS A 166 -16.20 5.01 -10.31
N ALA A 167 -16.25 6.18 -9.67
CA ALA A 167 -17.20 7.23 -10.06
C ALA A 167 -16.94 7.74 -11.49
N LEU A 168 -15.65 7.83 -11.88
CA LEU A 168 -15.26 8.17 -13.25
C LEU A 168 -15.74 7.11 -14.26
N ASP A 169 -15.62 5.84 -13.92
CA ASP A 169 -16.10 4.73 -14.77
C ASP A 169 -17.63 4.65 -14.81
N ALA A 170 -18.31 5.07 -13.74
CA ALA A 170 -19.75 5.24 -13.70
C ALA A 170 -20.25 6.51 -14.44
N GLY A 171 -19.35 7.35 -14.97
CA GLY A 171 -19.69 8.63 -15.58
C GLY A 171 -20.12 9.73 -14.60
N GLN A 172 -19.91 9.54 -13.31
CA GLN A 172 -20.23 10.49 -12.24
C GLN A 172 -19.05 11.47 -12.02
N PHE A 173 -18.81 12.35 -12.98
CA PHE A 173 -17.59 13.18 -13.05
C PHE A 173 -17.43 14.14 -11.87
N GLU A 174 -18.52 14.70 -11.35
CA GLU A 174 -18.49 15.61 -10.19
C GLU A 174 -18.12 14.85 -8.91
N ARG A 175 -18.65 13.63 -8.74
CA ARG A 175 -18.29 12.75 -7.64
C ARG A 175 -16.83 12.31 -7.77
N ALA A 176 -16.40 11.89 -8.96
CA ALA A 176 -15.04 11.50 -9.24
C ALA A 176 -14.06 12.61 -8.82
N GLU A 177 -14.28 13.83 -9.28
CA GLU A 177 -13.43 14.98 -8.94
C GLU A 177 -13.39 15.25 -7.44
N ARG A 178 -14.53 15.26 -6.76
CA ARG A 178 -14.60 15.48 -5.32
C ARG A 178 -13.79 14.45 -4.54
N ASP A 179 -14.01 13.15 -4.83
CA ASP A 179 -13.41 12.07 -4.08
C ASP A 179 -11.89 11.97 -4.38
N LEU A 180 -11.48 12.19 -5.64
CA LEU A 180 -10.06 12.23 -6.03
C LEU A 180 -9.32 13.42 -5.43
N ARG A 181 -9.93 14.62 -5.39
CA ARG A 181 -9.33 15.78 -4.72
C ARG A 181 -9.17 15.56 -3.22
N ALA A 182 -10.16 14.94 -2.57
CA ALA A 182 -10.07 14.57 -1.16
C ALA A 182 -8.93 13.58 -0.89
N ALA A 183 -8.78 12.56 -1.74
CA ALA A 183 -7.65 11.61 -1.67
C ALA A 183 -6.30 12.33 -1.81
N LEU A 184 -6.15 13.23 -2.80
CA LEU A 184 -4.91 13.96 -3.06
C LEU A 184 -4.61 15.05 -2.02
N ALA A 185 -5.60 15.55 -1.31
CA ALA A 185 -5.39 16.47 -0.19
C ALA A 185 -4.69 15.76 0.99
N THR A 186 -4.98 14.48 1.21
CA THR A 186 -4.36 13.66 2.27
C THR A 186 -3.08 12.98 1.79
N LEU A 187 -3.09 12.44 0.56
CA LEU A 187 -1.98 11.72 -0.06
C LEU A 187 -1.67 12.32 -1.44
N PRO A 188 -0.87 13.42 -1.51
CA PRO A 188 -0.62 14.15 -2.76
C PRO A 188 0.06 13.33 -3.86
N GLY A 189 0.73 12.22 -3.49
CA GLY A 189 1.39 11.29 -4.39
C GLY A 189 0.60 10.01 -4.67
N ASN A 190 -0.68 9.92 -4.29
CA ASN A 190 -1.47 8.69 -4.52
C ASN A 190 -1.58 8.39 -6.03
N PRO A 191 -1.00 7.27 -6.51
CA PRO A 191 -0.91 7.01 -7.95
C PRO A 191 -2.27 6.73 -8.58
N VAL A 192 -3.21 6.11 -7.85
CA VAL A 192 -4.57 5.83 -8.34
C VAL A 192 -5.33 7.14 -8.55
N ALA A 193 -5.29 8.02 -7.56
CA ALA A 193 -5.96 9.31 -7.65
C ALA A 193 -5.36 10.22 -8.75
N LEU A 194 -4.03 10.22 -8.90
CA LEU A 194 -3.36 10.99 -9.95
C LEU A 194 -3.71 10.48 -11.36
N GLU A 195 -3.74 9.16 -11.56
CA GLU A 195 -4.11 8.56 -12.85
C GLU A 195 -5.59 8.84 -13.18
N ALA A 196 -6.49 8.67 -12.22
CA ALA A 196 -7.90 8.95 -12.40
C ALA A 196 -8.18 10.46 -12.65
N MET A 197 -7.46 11.37 -11.98
CA MET A 197 -7.55 12.82 -12.28
C MET A 197 -7.05 13.14 -13.69
N ALA A 198 -5.95 12.53 -14.13
CA ALA A 198 -5.49 12.69 -15.52
C ALA A 198 -6.54 12.23 -16.52
N GLN A 199 -7.17 11.08 -16.29
CA GLN A 199 -8.25 10.55 -17.13
C GLN A 199 -9.49 11.47 -17.11
N LEU A 200 -9.90 11.94 -15.94
CA LEU A 200 -11.03 12.85 -15.78
C LEU A 200 -10.80 14.15 -16.55
N SER A 201 -9.65 14.79 -16.35
CA SER A 201 -9.29 16.03 -17.05
C SER A 201 -9.20 15.80 -18.56
N PHE A 202 -8.67 14.65 -19.02
CA PHE A 202 -8.64 14.28 -20.42
C PHE A 202 -10.04 14.13 -21.02
N ARG A 203 -10.96 13.42 -20.34
CA ARG A 203 -12.36 13.25 -20.78
C ARG A 203 -13.10 14.58 -20.86
N ARG A 204 -12.75 15.55 -20.02
CA ARG A 204 -13.30 16.93 -20.03
C ARG A 204 -12.64 17.85 -21.06
N GLY A 205 -11.62 17.39 -21.79
CA GLY A 205 -10.88 18.21 -22.75
C GLY A 205 -9.88 19.18 -22.13
N GLN A 206 -9.62 19.06 -20.83
CA GLN A 206 -8.69 19.90 -20.07
C GLN A 206 -7.26 19.32 -20.18
N PHE A 207 -6.71 19.34 -21.39
CA PHE A 207 -5.49 18.59 -21.70
C PHE A 207 -4.24 19.07 -20.95
N LEU A 208 -4.10 20.35 -20.64
CA LEU A 208 -2.99 20.87 -19.84
C LEU A 208 -3.04 20.37 -18.39
N GLU A 209 -4.24 20.31 -17.82
CA GLU A 209 -4.44 19.77 -16.49
C GLU A 209 -4.20 18.26 -16.48
N ALA A 210 -4.69 17.55 -17.51
CA ALA A 210 -4.45 16.12 -17.69
C ALA A 210 -2.94 15.81 -17.75
N ARG A 211 -2.16 16.62 -18.49
CA ARG A 211 -0.68 16.52 -18.55
C ARG A 211 -0.08 16.63 -17.14
N ALA A 212 -0.47 17.66 -16.38
CA ALA A 212 0.08 17.90 -15.06
C ALA A 212 -0.17 16.70 -14.11
N PHE A 213 -1.36 16.10 -14.14
CA PHE A 213 -1.65 14.92 -13.35
C PHE A 213 -0.92 13.67 -13.84
N ALA A 214 -0.82 13.46 -15.17
CA ALA A 214 -0.09 12.33 -15.74
C ALA A 214 1.41 12.37 -15.40
N GLU A 215 2.04 13.52 -15.49
CA GLU A 215 3.45 13.72 -15.12
C GLU A 215 3.68 13.45 -13.62
N ARG A 216 2.80 13.97 -12.75
CA ARG A 216 2.86 13.69 -11.31
C ARG A 216 2.67 12.20 -11.03
N ARG A 217 1.77 11.51 -11.75
CA ARG A 217 1.56 10.06 -11.63
C ARG A 217 2.83 9.28 -12.00
N ILE A 218 3.48 9.65 -13.12
CA ILE A 218 4.72 9.00 -13.58
C ILE A 218 5.88 9.24 -12.62
N ALA A 219 5.91 10.41 -11.97
CA ALA A 219 6.92 10.72 -10.95
C ALA A 219 6.66 10.03 -9.61
N ALA A 220 5.40 9.77 -9.25
CA ALA A 220 5.02 9.22 -7.94
C ALA A 220 5.20 7.70 -7.84
N ALA A 221 5.12 6.96 -8.94
CA ALA A 221 5.21 5.49 -8.94
C ALA A 221 5.72 4.98 -10.31
N PRO A 222 6.22 3.73 -10.37
CA PRO A 222 6.58 3.11 -11.64
C PRO A 222 5.48 3.29 -12.68
N ALA A 223 5.89 3.65 -13.90
CA ALA A 223 4.94 3.86 -14.98
C ALA A 223 4.26 2.54 -15.36
N THR A 224 2.97 2.61 -15.65
CA THR A 224 2.21 1.50 -16.24
C THR A 224 2.01 1.76 -17.72
N ARG A 225 1.73 0.72 -18.50
CA ARG A 225 1.36 0.88 -19.91
C ARG A 225 0.19 1.87 -20.06
N SER A 226 -0.86 1.75 -19.21
CA SER A 226 -2.04 2.62 -19.24
C SER A 226 -1.70 4.10 -19.09
N VAL A 227 -0.88 4.44 -18.09
CA VAL A 227 -0.51 5.84 -17.86
C VAL A 227 0.37 6.41 -18.97
N LEU A 228 1.28 5.60 -19.56
CA LEU A 228 2.08 6.06 -20.71
C LEU A 228 1.22 6.22 -21.98
N GLN A 229 0.24 5.36 -22.20
CA GLN A 229 -0.74 5.52 -23.28
C GLN A 229 -1.56 6.79 -23.11
N LEU A 230 -2.07 7.04 -21.91
CA LEU A 230 -2.81 8.27 -21.60
C LEU A 230 -1.93 9.51 -21.82
N ALA A 231 -0.69 9.49 -21.32
CA ALA A 231 0.25 10.60 -21.53
C ALA A 231 0.52 10.85 -23.02
N SER A 232 0.73 9.81 -23.82
CA SER A 232 0.89 9.94 -25.28
C SER A 232 -0.35 10.56 -25.93
N GLN A 233 -1.56 10.14 -25.54
CA GLN A 233 -2.81 10.70 -26.06
C GLN A 233 -2.99 12.17 -25.68
N ILE A 234 -2.64 12.54 -24.44
CA ILE A 234 -2.67 13.92 -23.96
C ILE A 234 -1.76 14.80 -24.81
N GLU A 235 -0.50 14.37 -25.04
CA GLU A 235 0.45 15.14 -25.85
C GLU A 235 -0.01 15.29 -27.31
N ALA A 236 -0.57 14.23 -27.90
CA ALA A 236 -1.15 14.28 -29.23
C ALA A 236 -2.29 15.32 -29.32
N ARG A 237 -3.14 15.41 -28.29
CA ARG A 237 -4.23 16.41 -28.21
C ARG A 237 -3.72 17.83 -28.02
N LEU A 238 -2.56 18.01 -27.39
CA LEU A 238 -1.87 19.28 -27.22
C LEU A 238 -1.04 19.68 -28.45
N GLY A 239 -0.90 18.78 -29.44
CA GLY A 239 -0.12 19.02 -30.66
C GLY A 239 1.37 18.71 -30.51
N ASP A 240 1.86 18.25 -29.36
CA ASP A 240 3.25 17.86 -29.16
C ASP A 240 3.49 16.40 -29.59
N ARG A 241 3.65 16.22 -30.90
CA ARG A 241 3.92 14.91 -31.49
C ARG A 241 5.21 14.28 -30.98
N ALA A 242 6.24 15.10 -30.76
CA ALA A 242 7.53 14.60 -30.29
C ALA A 242 7.44 14.02 -28.87
N ALA A 243 6.67 14.66 -27.97
CA ALA A 243 6.40 14.12 -26.64
C ALA A 243 5.54 12.85 -26.70
N SER A 244 4.50 12.84 -27.54
CA SER A 244 3.66 11.66 -27.76
C SER A 244 4.49 10.45 -28.20
N ASP A 245 5.38 10.63 -29.19
CA ASP A 245 6.26 9.57 -29.71
C ASP A 245 7.24 9.05 -28.65
N ARG A 246 7.76 9.92 -27.77
CA ARG A 246 8.61 9.49 -26.65
C ARG A 246 7.88 8.54 -25.72
N TYR A 247 6.61 8.82 -25.37
CA TYR A 247 5.81 7.90 -24.54
C TYR A 247 5.52 6.57 -25.24
N LEU A 248 5.22 6.58 -26.54
CA LEU A 248 5.04 5.36 -27.33
C LEU A 248 6.33 4.53 -27.40
N GLN A 249 7.48 5.20 -27.51
CA GLN A 249 8.78 4.53 -27.48
C GLN A 249 9.04 3.88 -26.11
N ARG A 250 8.73 4.56 -25.01
CA ARG A 250 8.83 3.98 -23.66
C ARG A 250 7.94 2.75 -23.52
N ILE A 251 6.72 2.77 -24.02
CA ILE A 251 5.82 1.59 -23.99
C ILE A 251 6.47 0.41 -24.69
N ARG A 252 7.05 0.60 -25.87
CA ARG A 252 7.74 -0.47 -26.61
C ARG A 252 8.96 -1.03 -25.87
N GLN A 253 9.68 -0.19 -25.14
CA GLN A 253 10.88 -0.57 -24.40
C GLN A 253 10.57 -1.23 -23.06
N GLU A 254 9.64 -0.65 -22.30
CA GLU A 254 9.33 -1.08 -20.94
C GLU A 254 8.32 -2.27 -20.90
N PHE A 255 7.49 -2.41 -21.96
CA PHE A 255 6.43 -3.43 -22.04
C PHE A 255 6.44 -4.20 -23.38
N PRO A 256 7.52 -4.87 -23.75
CA PRO A 256 7.67 -5.46 -25.10
C PRO A 256 6.74 -6.63 -25.40
N GLN A 257 6.28 -7.38 -24.38
CA GLN A 257 5.52 -8.62 -24.57
C GLN A 257 4.01 -8.43 -24.91
N GLU A 258 3.51 -7.21 -24.79
CA GLU A 258 2.09 -6.94 -25.08
C GLU A 258 1.88 -6.26 -26.43
N ALA A 259 2.91 -6.13 -27.24
CA ALA A 259 2.86 -5.46 -28.54
C ALA A 259 2.33 -6.37 -29.69
N GLY A 260 2.01 -7.63 -29.41
CA GLY A 260 1.70 -8.64 -30.43
C GLY A 260 0.48 -9.53 -30.19
N SER A 261 -0.52 -9.10 -29.38
CA SER A 261 -1.78 -9.83 -29.23
C SER A 261 -2.97 -9.05 -29.76
#